data_412569f66b0e60e0129ecc0b3ecb5835
#
_entry.id   412569f66b0e60e0129ecc0b3ecb5835
#
_cell.length_a   1.000
_cell.length_b   1.000
_cell.length_c   1.000
_cell.angle_alpha   90.00
_cell.angle_beta   90.00
_cell.angle_gamma   90.00
#
_symmetry.space_group_name_H-M   'P 1'
#
loop_
_entity.id
_entity.type
_entity.pdbx_description
1 polymer ?
#
loop_
_entity_poly.entity_id
_entity_poly.type
_entity_poly.pdbx_seq_one_letter_code
_entity_poly.pdbx_strand_id
1 'polypeptide(L)'
;VAVCGTSAVMAQSSVTIYGRVNTTVEHQKLGDNKATGVANNNSRIGFKGVEDLGNGLKAGFQLEAGFGSDDGSGPLTFKRQSEVNLSGNFGMVRLGNFYPESYYATSDYIGMHNHETGSSSDALYVDPAWFYGTGNGNKVAYRTPTFNNFWAEASVSMHEKANAAPAVNKNGYDLAANYNNGPLSLGAGYSYWNSNYQAALRGLYTFGQFTVGAYYQRNKDDNAILGTGAGSRNNFRLSGMYVLNASEFHVNVGRANSWSKVDDSAATQWTLGYNYNLSKRTKVYTYYTKVNNGKNASYGYATKDENNNVIRANGLNTSSFAVGVRHNF
;
A
#
# COMPACT_ATOMS: atom_id res chain seq x y z
N VAL A 1 43.99 27.03 34.76
CA VAL A 1 43.40 25.84 34.13
C VAL A 1 42.02 26.27 33.67
N ALA A 2 41.87 26.56 32.36
CA ALA A 2 40.57 26.86 31.76
C ALA A 2 39.86 25.54 31.40
N VAL A 3 38.75 25.26 32.08
CA VAL A 3 37.86 24.19 31.71
C VAL A 3 37.00 24.69 30.55
N CYS A 4 37.34 24.33 29.32
CA CYS A 4 36.45 24.47 28.17
C CYS A 4 35.29 23.49 28.36
N GLY A 5 34.16 23.98 28.87
CA GLY A 5 32.90 23.27 28.83
C GLY A 5 32.44 23.19 27.38
N THR A 6 32.57 22.01 26.77
CA THR A 6 31.87 21.71 25.53
C THR A 6 30.38 21.71 25.81
N SER A 7 29.70 22.80 25.46
CA SER A 7 28.24 22.79 25.40
C SER A 7 27.85 21.75 24.35
N ALA A 8 27.39 20.60 24.78
CA ALA A 8 26.68 19.67 23.89
C ALA A 8 25.48 20.45 23.31
N VAL A 9 25.56 20.78 22.05
CA VAL A 9 24.40 21.25 21.31
C VAL A 9 23.42 20.08 21.33
N MET A 10 22.44 20.17 22.21
CA MET A 10 21.34 19.21 22.27
C MET A 10 20.58 19.36 20.96
N ALA A 11 20.81 18.44 20.04
CA ALA A 11 20.04 18.36 18.81
C ALA A 11 18.55 18.23 19.21
N GLN A 12 17.71 19.08 18.67
CA GLN A 12 16.31 19.15 19.04
C GLN A 12 15.60 17.91 18.49
N SER A 13 15.38 16.91 19.34
CA SER A 13 14.57 15.74 19.02
C SER A 13 13.12 16.18 18.88
N SER A 14 12.52 15.90 17.73
CA SER A 14 11.11 16.21 17.49
C SER A 14 10.30 14.92 17.37
N VAL A 15 9.20 14.84 18.10
CA VAL A 15 8.19 13.80 17.95
C VAL A 15 6.95 14.43 17.32
N THR A 16 6.51 13.87 16.21
CA THR A 16 5.31 14.29 15.49
C THR A 16 4.23 13.24 15.65
N ILE A 17 3.06 13.67 16.09
CA ILE A 17 1.82 12.89 15.99
C ILE A 17 1.24 13.16 14.60
N TYR A 18 0.86 12.13 13.89
CA TYR A 18 0.23 12.25 12.59
C TYR A 18 -0.85 11.19 12.41
N GLY A 19 -1.72 11.39 11.43
CA GLY A 19 -2.73 10.39 11.17
C GLY A 19 -3.73 10.80 10.10
N ARG A 20 -4.78 9.99 10.01
CA ARG A 20 -5.88 10.17 9.09
C ARG A 20 -7.16 9.61 9.72
N VAL A 21 -8.23 10.36 9.63
CA VAL A 21 -9.60 9.85 9.73
C VAL A 21 -10.20 9.87 8.33
N ASN A 22 -10.65 8.73 7.84
CA ASN A 22 -11.18 8.58 6.48
C ASN A 22 -12.36 7.62 6.51
N THR A 23 -13.57 8.16 6.29
CA THR A 23 -14.82 7.44 6.50
C THR A 23 -15.78 7.75 5.36
N THR A 24 -16.48 6.72 4.90
CA THR A 24 -17.49 6.80 3.81
C THR A 24 -18.84 6.29 4.26
N VAL A 25 -19.88 6.80 3.61
CA VAL A 25 -21.15 6.09 3.45
C VAL A 25 -21.09 5.39 2.10
N GLU A 26 -21.27 4.07 2.09
CA GLU A 26 -21.16 3.25 0.89
C GLU A 26 -22.44 2.45 0.63
N HIS A 27 -22.84 2.41 -0.64
CA HIS A 27 -23.81 1.45 -1.15
C HIS A 27 -23.06 0.39 -1.97
N GLN A 28 -22.93 -0.80 -1.40
CA GLN A 28 -22.16 -1.91 -1.93
C GLN A 28 -23.06 -2.98 -2.53
N LYS A 29 -22.59 -3.64 -3.59
CA LYS A 29 -23.20 -4.82 -4.20
C LYS A 29 -22.18 -5.93 -4.38
N LEU A 30 -22.58 -7.17 -4.06
CA LEU A 30 -21.86 -8.40 -4.36
C LEU A 30 -22.84 -9.39 -4.99
N GLY A 31 -22.80 -9.56 -6.32
CA GLY A 31 -23.88 -10.23 -7.03
C GLY A 31 -25.20 -9.52 -6.82
N ASP A 32 -26.20 -10.25 -6.29
CA ASP A 32 -27.51 -9.72 -5.96
C ASP A 32 -27.62 -9.14 -4.53
N ASN A 33 -26.63 -9.41 -3.68
CA ASN A 33 -26.59 -8.90 -2.32
C ASN A 33 -26.22 -7.42 -2.29
N LYS A 34 -26.93 -6.64 -1.48
CA LYS A 34 -26.75 -5.20 -1.32
C LYS A 34 -26.61 -4.84 0.15
N ALA A 35 -25.70 -3.92 0.45
CA ALA A 35 -25.55 -3.34 1.78
C ALA A 35 -25.30 -1.83 1.67
N THR A 36 -25.83 -1.08 2.62
CA THR A 36 -25.53 0.35 2.77
C THR A 36 -25.09 0.58 4.21
N GLY A 37 -23.96 1.24 4.38
CA GLY A 37 -23.44 1.46 5.72
C GLY A 37 -22.32 2.51 5.74
N VAL A 38 -21.86 2.79 6.94
CA VAL A 38 -20.65 3.58 7.17
C VAL A 38 -19.45 2.64 7.12
N ALA A 39 -18.39 3.04 6.44
CA ALA A 39 -17.20 2.23 6.27
C ALA A 39 -15.92 3.01 6.59
N ASN A 40 -15.02 2.37 7.31
CA ASN A 40 -13.68 2.86 7.55
C ASN A 40 -12.79 2.68 6.30
N ASN A 41 -12.04 3.72 5.94
CA ASN A 41 -11.12 3.69 4.81
C ASN A 41 -9.67 3.87 5.27
N ASN A 42 -9.13 2.89 6.00
CA ASN A 42 -7.75 2.90 6.51
C ASN A 42 -7.42 4.11 7.41
N SER A 43 -8.31 4.43 8.33
CA SER A 43 -8.02 5.40 9.39
C SER A 43 -6.87 4.93 10.26
N ARG A 44 -6.01 5.86 10.66
CA ARG A 44 -4.77 5.53 11.36
C ARG A 44 -4.25 6.68 12.20
N ILE A 45 -3.49 6.34 13.23
CA ILE A 45 -2.72 7.26 14.05
C ILE A 45 -1.28 6.78 14.11
N GLY A 46 -0.32 7.68 14.10
CA GLY A 46 1.09 7.36 14.18
C GLY A 46 1.91 8.38 14.93
N PHE A 47 3.08 7.94 15.34
CA PHE A 47 4.12 8.70 16.01
C PHE A 47 5.41 8.49 15.22
N LYS A 48 6.13 9.57 14.93
CA LYS A 48 7.45 9.52 14.31
C LYS A 48 8.37 10.56 14.92
N GLY A 49 9.63 10.22 14.98
CA GLY A 49 10.64 11.14 15.49
C GLY A 49 11.97 10.94 14.81
N VAL A 50 12.79 11.98 14.84
CA VAL A 50 14.16 11.95 14.33
C VAL A 50 15.04 12.68 15.34
N GLU A 51 16.18 12.09 15.68
CA GLU A 51 17.26 12.66 16.47
C GLU A 51 18.48 12.86 15.59
N ASP A 52 19.09 14.03 15.60
CA ASP A 52 20.37 14.29 14.96
C ASP A 52 21.49 13.88 15.92
N LEU A 53 22.29 12.89 15.51
CA LEU A 53 23.41 12.36 16.29
C LEU A 53 24.73 13.09 15.99
N GLY A 54 24.71 14.10 15.13
CA GLY A 54 25.88 14.83 14.68
C GLY A 54 26.57 14.18 13.47
N ASN A 55 27.46 14.93 12.84
CA ASN A 55 28.24 14.49 11.66
C ASN A 55 27.38 13.93 10.50
N GLY A 56 26.10 14.37 10.39
CA GLY A 56 25.17 13.91 9.37
C GLY A 56 24.51 12.56 9.67
N LEU A 57 24.77 11.98 10.84
CA LEU A 57 24.11 10.75 11.31
C LEU A 57 22.83 11.10 12.03
N LYS A 58 21.74 10.35 11.75
CA LYS A 58 20.43 10.51 12.37
C LYS A 58 19.86 9.16 12.79
N ALA A 59 19.21 9.13 13.96
CA ALA A 59 18.36 8.02 14.37
C ALA A 59 16.89 8.42 14.22
N GLY A 60 16.06 7.50 13.73
CA GLY A 60 14.63 7.74 13.57
C GLY A 60 13.79 6.56 14.02
N PHE A 61 12.53 6.82 14.31
CA PHE A 61 11.52 5.80 14.54
C PHE A 61 10.19 6.18 13.93
N GLN A 62 9.35 5.18 13.65
CA GLN A 62 7.97 5.37 13.23
C GLN A 62 7.10 4.24 13.78
N LEU A 63 5.98 4.61 14.40
CA LEU A 63 4.95 3.71 14.93
C LEU A 63 3.62 4.12 14.30
N GLU A 64 2.86 3.17 13.72
CA GLU A 64 1.55 3.44 13.12
C GLU A 64 0.55 2.33 13.45
N ALA A 65 -0.62 2.73 13.97
CA ALA A 65 -1.75 1.86 14.29
C ALA A 65 -2.96 2.21 13.42
N GLY A 66 -3.67 1.20 12.92
CA GLY A 66 -4.97 1.37 12.29
C GLY A 66 -6.09 1.29 13.30
N PHE A 67 -7.21 1.95 13.02
CA PHE A 67 -8.45 1.86 13.81
C PHE A 67 -9.69 1.95 12.92
N GLY A 68 -10.82 1.42 13.40
CA GLY A 68 -12.14 1.55 12.77
C GLY A 68 -12.75 2.92 13.05
N SER A 69 -12.89 3.77 12.03
CA SER A 69 -13.51 5.09 12.19
C SER A 69 -15.03 5.05 12.12
N ASP A 70 -15.60 3.92 11.76
CA ASP A 70 -17.02 3.64 11.66
C ASP A 70 -17.62 3.09 12.96
N ASP A 71 -16.85 2.31 13.72
CA ASP A 71 -17.30 1.62 14.94
C ASP A 71 -16.38 1.83 16.16
N GLY A 72 -15.26 2.56 15.99
CA GLY A 72 -14.28 2.79 17.06
C GLY A 72 -13.46 1.55 17.41
N SER A 73 -13.52 0.48 16.61
CA SER A 73 -12.80 -0.75 16.84
C SER A 73 -11.29 -0.63 16.52
N GLY A 74 -10.54 -1.58 17.01
CA GLY A 74 -9.12 -1.71 16.78
C GLY A 74 -8.30 -1.34 18.03
N PRO A 75 -7.58 -2.30 18.61
CA PRO A 75 -6.62 -2.01 19.66
C PRO A 75 -5.49 -1.15 19.08
N LEU A 76 -4.92 -0.27 19.90
CA LEU A 76 -3.73 0.51 19.53
C LEU A 76 -2.52 -0.42 19.39
N THR A 77 -2.45 -1.13 18.28
CA THR A 77 -1.33 -2.01 17.93
C THR A 77 -0.60 -1.45 16.73
N PHE A 78 0.70 -1.31 16.81
CA PHE A 78 1.53 -0.73 15.74
C PHE A 78 1.84 -1.73 14.61
N LYS A 79 0.82 -2.49 14.20
CA LYS A 79 0.93 -3.50 13.13
C LYS A 79 1.11 -2.92 11.73
N ARG A 80 0.74 -1.64 11.51
CA ARG A 80 0.95 -0.99 10.23
C ARG A 80 2.42 -0.63 10.04
N GLN A 81 3.03 -0.07 11.08
CA GLN A 81 4.46 0.24 11.10
C GLN A 81 4.98 0.28 12.53
N SER A 82 6.15 -0.32 12.73
CA SER A 82 6.92 -0.28 13.97
C SER A 82 8.38 -0.44 13.60
N GLU A 83 9.09 0.68 13.40
CA GLU A 83 10.47 0.67 12.92
C GLU A 83 11.37 1.62 13.71
N VAL A 84 12.65 1.26 13.73
CA VAL A 84 13.76 2.13 14.06
C VAL A 84 14.74 2.17 12.88
N ASN A 85 15.36 3.31 12.64
CA ASN A 85 16.31 3.46 11.54
C ASN A 85 17.52 4.33 11.92
N LEU A 86 18.60 4.11 11.18
CA LEU A 86 19.80 4.96 11.17
C LEU A 86 20.02 5.45 9.73
N SER A 87 20.23 6.73 9.55
CA SER A 87 20.44 7.34 8.24
C SER A 87 21.61 8.33 8.25
N GLY A 88 22.22 8.49 7.10
CA GLY A 88 23.37 9.39 6.91
C GLY A 88 23.80 9.44 5.45
N ASN A 89 25.03 9.87 5.19
CA ASN A 89 25.58 9.92 3.83
C ASN A 89 25.66 8.53 3.16
N PHE A 90 25.66 7.46 3.95
CA PHE A 90 25.63 6.07 3.48
C PHE A 90 24.23 5.60 3.04
N GLY A 91 23.18 6.39 3.24
CA GLY A 91 21.81 5.99 3.03
C GLY A 91 21.08 5.73 4.35
N MET A 92 20.25 4.68 4.41
CA MET A 92 19.43 4.37 5.59
C MET A 92 19.33 2.86 5.81
N VAL A 93 19.56 2.43 7.04
CA VAL A 93 19.26 1.07 7.53
C VAL A 93 18.01 1.12 8.39
N ARG A 94 17.05 0.22 8.14
CA ARG A 94 15.76 0.13 8.84
C ARG A 94 15.57 -1.25 9.45
N LEU A 95 15.00 -1.31 10.64
CA LEU A 95 14.71 -2.54 11.37
C LEU A 95 13.29 -2.51 11.91
N GLY A 96 12.56 -3.62 11.81
CA GLY A 96 11.26 -3.75 12.44
C GLY A 96 10.14 -4.30 11.55
N ASN A 97 8.95 -3.71 11.68
CA ASN A 97 7.75 -4.04 10.92
C ASN A 97 7.38 -2.86 10.02
N PHE A 98 7.44 -3.04 8.71
CA PHE A 98 7.06 -2.02 7.73
C PHE A 98 6.77 -2.65 6.36
N TYR A 99 5.97 -1.94 5.55
CA TYR A 99 5.69 -2.36 4.18
C TYR A 99 6.97 -2.39 3.34
N PRO A 100 7.11 -3.37 2.43
CA PRO A 100 8.23 -3.42 1.49
C PRO A 100 8.15 -2.23 0.51
N GLU A 101 9.31 -1.71 0.14
CA GLU A 101 9.39 -0.55 -0.76
C GLU A 101 8.86 -0.87 -2.16
N SER A 102 8.89 -2.13 -2.60
CA SER A 102 8.32 -2.54 -3.89
C SER A 102 6.83 -2.19 -4.04
N TYR A 103 6.07 -2.21 -2.95
CA TYR A 103 4.68 -1.77 -2.94
C TYR A 103 4.57 -0.26 -3.25
N TYR A 104 5.31 0.56 -2.53
CA TYR A 104 5.30 2.02 -2.75
C TYR A 104 5.84 2.40 -4.13
N ALA A 105 6.91 1.72 -4.57
CA ALA A 105 7.50 1.96 -5.88
C ALA A 105 6.54 1.67 -7.03
N THR A 106 5.61 0.70 -6.90
CA THR A 106 4.88 0.19 -8.06
C THR A 106 3.36 0.33 -8.01
N SER A 107 2.73 0.26 -6.83
CA SER A 107 1.27 0.26 -6.71
C SER A 107 0.70 1.56 -6.16
N ASP A 108 1.33 2.08 -5.10
CA ASP A 108 0.74 3.06 -4.19
C ASP A 108 0.16 4.31 -4.88
N TYR A 109 0.75 4.75 -5.99
CA TYR A 109 0.36 6.01 -6.64
C TYR A 109 -0.48 5.87 -7.90
N ILE A 110 -0.72 4.66 -8.40
CA ILE A 110 -1.41 4.49 -9.69
C ILE A 110 -2.92 4.72 -9.60
N GLY A 111 -3.55 4.33 -8.51
CA GLY A 111 -4.97 4.58 -8.33
C GLY A 111 -5.33 6.06 -8.25
N MET A 112 -4.41 6.90 -7.76
CA MET A 112 -4.53 8.36 -7.54
C MET A 112 -5.76 8.79 -6.71
N HIS A 113 -6.69 7.89 -6.46
CA HIS A 113 -7.92 8.10 -5.71
C HIS A 113 -8.12 6.99 -4.68
N ASN A 114 -7.72 7.26 -3.43
CA ASN A 114 -7.88 6.36 -2.29
C ASN A 114 -7.58 4.88 -2.59
N HIS A 115 -6.62 4.59 -3.46
CA HIS A 115 -6.29 3.24 -3.92
C HIS A 115 -5.93 2.27 -2.78
N GLU A 116 -5.48 2.78 -1.66
CA GLU A 116 -5.14 2.03 -0.44
C GLU A 116 -6.33 1.86 0.52
N THR A 117 -7.53 2.33 0.16
CA THR A 117 -8.64 2.47 1.10
C THR A 117 -9.95 1.95 0.56
N GLY A 118 -10.70 1.26 1.42
CA GLY A 118 -12.07 0.86 1.18
C GLY A 118 -12.30 0.08 -0.11
N SER A 119 -13.48 0.18 -0.63
CA SER A 119 -13.91 -0.54 -1.83
C SER A 119 -13.32 0.01 -3.14
N SER A 120 -12.71 1.21 -3.13
CA SER A 120 -12.00 1.76 -4.30
C SER A 120 -10.55 1.30 -4.43
N SER A 121 -10.03 0.57 -3.44
CA SER A 121 -8.69 -0.01 -3.47
C SER A 121 -8.48 -0.87 -4.72
N ASP A 122 -7.23 -0.95 -5.17
CA ASP A 122 -6.87 -1.86 -6.24
C ASP A 122 -7.06 -3.31 -5.81
N ALA A 123 -8.11 -3.94 -6.34
CA ALA A 123 -8.44 -5.33 -6.04
C ALA A 123 -7.58 -6.33 -6.80
N LEU A 124 -6.83 -5.89 -7.80
CA LEU A 124 -6.12 -6.74 -8.75
C LEU A 124 -4.63 -6.86 -8.44
N TYR A 125 -4.05 -5.86 -7.79
CA TYR A 125 -2.64 -5.89 -7.43
C TYR A 125 -2.38 -6.91 -6.31
N VAL A 126 -1.38 -7.76 -6.48
CA VAL A 126 -0.94 -8.66 -5.41
C VAL A 126 0.04 -7.92 -4.53
N ASP A 127 -0.40 -7.57 -3.34
CA ASP A 127 0.40 -6.87 -2.34
C ASP A 127 1.51 -7.79 -1.81
N PRO A 128 2.80 -7.38 -1.89
CA PRO A 128 3.92 -8.17 -1.37
C PRO A 128 3.79 -8.52 0.10
N ALA A 129 3.19 -7.65 0.91
CA ALA A 129 2.99 -7.90 2.34
C ALA A 129 2.11 -9.12 2.63
N TRP A 130 1.14 -9.41 1.77
CA TRP A 130 0.27 -10.59 1.84
C TRP A 130 0.88 -11.81 1.15
N PHE A 131 1.77 -11.56 0.20
CA PHE A 131 2.40 -12.58 -0.61
C PHE A 131 3.48 -13.36 0.16
N TYR A 132 4.11 -12.73 1.17
CA TYR A 132 5.09 -13.38 2.00
C TYR A 132 4.44 -14.04 3.21
N GLY A 133 4.75 -15.29 3.47
CA GLY A 133 4.39 -15.95 4.71
C GLY A 133 5.00 -15.33 5.96
N THR A 134 5.88 -14.34 5.82
CA THR A 134 6.53 -13.58 6.89
C THR A 134 5.83 -12.26 7.19
N GLY A 135 4.89 -11.82 6.35
CA GLY A 135 4.23 -10.52 6.50
C GLY A 135 5.19 -9.33 6.38
N ASN A 136 4.91 -8.26 7.12
CA ASN A 136 5.73 -7.04 7.16
C ASN A 136 6.79 -7.05 8.27
N GLY A 137 6.71 -7.98 9.22
CA GLY A 137 7.56 -8.03 10.41
C GLY A 137 8.95 -8.62 10.18
N ASN A 138 9.76 -8.57 11.24
CA ASN A 138 11.09 -9.18 11.31
C ASN A 138 12.01 -8.77 10.16
N LYS A 139 11.93 -7.51 9.77
CA LYS A 139 12.51 -6.98 8.54
C LYS A 139 13.76 -6.16 8.81
N VAL A 140 14.75 -6.36 7.97
CA VAL A 140 15.93 -5.49 7.82
C VAL A 140 15.91 -4.95 6.41
N ALA A 141 16.10 -3.65 6.25
CA ALA A 141 16.19 -3.00 4.95
C ALA A 141 17.37 -2.04 4.88
N TYR A 142 17.90 -1.91 3.69
CA TYR A 142 18.87 -0.86 3.35
C TYR A 142 18.36 -0.07 2.15
N ARG A 143 18.32 1.26 2.31
CA ARG A 143 18.01 2.24 1.26
C ARG A 143 19.24 3.02 0.90
N THR A 144 19.54 3.11 -0.39
CA THR A 144 20.66 3.91 -0.90
C THR A 144 20.43 5.41 -0.67
N PRO A 145 21.49 6.23 -0.65
CA PRO A 145 21.33 7.66 -0.91
C PRO A 145 20.63 7.89 -2.26
N THR A 146 19.98 9.06 -2.39
CA THR A 146 19.47 9.48 -3.71
C THR A 146 20.63 10.01 -4.55
N PHE A 147 20.83 9.43 -5.73
CA PHE A 147 21.81 9.85 -6.69
C PHE A 147 21.15 10.13 -8.05
N ASN A 148 21.28 11.33 -8.59
CA ASN A 148 20.65 11.74 -9.86
C ASN A 148 19.17 11.36 -9.94
N ASN A 149 18.40 11.68 -8.89
CA ASN A 149 16.95 11.39 -8.77
C ASN A 149 16.61 9.89 -8.67
N PHE A 150 17.59 9.02 -8.56
CA PHE A 150 17.44 7.57 -8.40
C PHE A 150 17.79 7.13 -6.97
N TRP A 151 17.01 6.21 -6.42
CA TRP A 151 17.34 5.47 -5.20
C TRP A 151 16.75 4.06 -5.24
N ALA A 152 17.31 3.17 -4.45
CA ALA A 152 16.86 1.79 -4.33
C ALA A 152 16.79 1.35 -2.87
N GLU A 153 15.93 0.37 -2.57
CA GLU A 153 15.84 -0.29 -1.27
C GLU A 153 15.81 -1.80 -1.46
N ALA A 154 16.61 -2.50 -0.66
CA ALA A 154 16.56 -3.96 -0.56
C ALA A 154 16.19 -4.35 0.87
N SER A 155 15.35 -5.36 1.04
CA SER A 155 14.99 -5.86 2.38
C SER A 155 14.88 -7.37 2.46
N VAL A 156 15.06 -7.89 3.67
CA VAL A 156 14.83 -9.28 4.04
C VAL A 156 13.87 -9.33 5.22
N SER A 157 12.82 -10.14 5.11
CA SER A 157 11.90 -10.50 6.21
C SER A 157 12.25 -11.90 6.69
N MET A 158 12.67 -12.01 7.95
CA MET A 158 13.16 -13.26 8.54
C MET A 158 12.01 -14.11 9.06
N HIS A 159 12.08 -15.41 8.88
CA HIS A 159 11.01 -16.33 9.29
C HIS A 159 10.97 -16.64 10.80
N GLU A 160 12.06 -16.43 11.55
CA GLU A 160 12.21 -16.62 13.01
C GLU A 160 11.78 -18.00 13.58
N LYS A 161 11.61 -19.02 12.74
CA LYS A 161 11.15 -20.34 13.18
C LYS A 161 12.27 -21.36 13.10
N ALA A 162 12.87 -21.70 14.24
CA ALA A 162 14.01 -22.60 14.31
C ALA A 162 13.69 -24.05 13.88
N ASN A 163 12.48 -24.55 14.15
CA ASN A 163 12.07 -25.93 13.92
C ASN A 163 10.77 -26.07 13.11
N ALA A 164 10.46 -25.09 12.27
CA ALA A 164 9.27 -25.15 11.45
C ALA A 164 9.46 -26.10 10.24
N ALA A 165 8.37 -26.60 9.71
CA ALA A 165 8.38 -27.37 8.47
C ALA A 165 9.07 -26.58 7.34
N PRO A 166 9.84 -27.23 6.44
CA PRO A 166 10.64 -26.53 5.42
C PRO A 166 9.83 -25.56 4.54
N ALA A 167 8.56 -25.83 4.35
CA ALA A 167 7.68 -25.01 3.52
C ALA A 167 7.40 -23.60 4.12
N VAL A 168 7.52 -23.43 5.42
CA VAL A 168 7.25 -22.16 6.12
C VAL A 168 8.50 -21.54 6.76
N ASN A 169 9.67 -22.21 6.60
CA ASN A 169 10.96 -21.77 7.12
C ASN A 169 11.79 -21.11 6.00
N LYS A 170 11.27 -20.04 5.42
CA LYS A 170 11.91 -19.29 4.32
C LYS A 170 11.81 -17.80 4.57
N ASN A 171 12.91 -17.09 4.34
CA ASN A 171 12.93 -15.64 4.36
C ASN A 171 12.25 -15.07 3.10
N GLY A 172 11.61 -13.92 3.28
CA GLY A 172 11.13 -13.09 2.18
C GLY A 172 12.19 -12.06 1.78
N TYR A 173 12.29 -11.76 0.49
CA TYR A 173 13.21 -10.78 -0.08
C TYR A 173 12.46 -9.76 -0.91
N ASP A 174 12.85 -8.51 -0.81
CA ASP A 174 12.27 -7.41 -1.57
C ASP A 174 13.35 -6.51 -2.13
N LEU A 175 13.16 -6.06 -3.36
CA LEU A 175 14.01 -5.09 -4.04
C LEU A 175 13.12 -4.07 -4.73
N ALA A 176 13.41 -2.80 -4.55
CA ALA A 176 12.72 -1.70 -5.21
C ALA A 176 13.69 -0.67 -5.74
N ALA A 177 13.28 0.00 -6.80
CA ALA A 177 13.99 1.13 -7.39
C ALA A 177 13.00 2.23 -7.75
N ASN A 178 13.38 3.47 -7.51
CA ASN A 178 12.60 4.66 -7.79
C ASN A 178 13.45 5.69 -8.54
N TYR A 179 12.83 6.34 -9.52
CA TYR A 179 13.39 7.48 -10.24
C TYR A 179 12.34 8.58 -10.35
N ASN A 180 12.65 9.77 -9.83
CA ASN A 180 11.73 10.90 -9.84
C ASN A 180 12.45 12.14 -10.40
N ASN A 181 12.04 12.59 -11.59
CA ASN A 181 12.64 13.74 -12.25
C ASN A 181 11.57 14.66 -12.85
N GLY A 182 11.30 15.75 -12.16
CA GLY A 182 10.26 16.71 -12.55
C GLY A 182 8.90 16.03 -12.71
N PRO A 183 8.30 16.05 -13.92
CA PRO A 183 6.99 15.45 -14.14
C PRO A 183 6.99 13.91 -14.21
N LEU A 184 8.15 13.27 -14.36
CA LEU A 184 8.31 11.83 -14.54
C LEU A 184 8.61 11.15 -13.22
N SER A 185 7.82 10.11 -12.88
CA SER A 185 8.09 9.20 -11.77
C SER A 185 8.03 7.76 -12.27
N LEU A 186 9.10 7.02 -12.09
CA LEU A 186 9.21 5.61 -12.45
C LEU A 186 9.49 4.79 -11.20
N GLY A 187 8.97 3.57 -11.18
CA GLY A 187 9.20 2.62 -10.10
C GLY A 187 9.30 1.19 -10.62
N ALA A 188 10.13 0.41 -9.95
CA ALA A 188 10.26 -1.03 -10.19
C ALA A 188 10.31 -1.75 -8.84
N GLY A 189 9.71 -2.93 -8.78
CA GLY A 189 9.69 -3.75 -7.58
C GLY A 189 9.80 -5.23 -7.92
N TYR A 190 10.52 -5.97 -7.07
CA TYR A 190 10.60 -7.42 -7.11
C TYR A 190 10.54 -7.97 -5.71
N SER A 191 9.66 -8.92 -5.49
CA SER A 191 9.49 -9.57 -4.22
C SER A 191 9.47 -11.08 -4.39
N TYR A 192 10.19 -11.81 -3.54
CA TYR A 192 10.37 -13.25 -3.63
C TYR A 192 10.20 -13.94 -2.29
N TRP A 193 9.47 -15.05 -2.28
CA TRP A 193 9.36 -15.95 -1.13
C TRP A 193 9.05 -17.38 -1.59
N ASN A 194 9.91 -18.34 -1.20
CA ASN A 194 9.67 -19.78 -1.36
C ASN A 194 9.11 -20.18 -2.76
N SER A 195 9.80 -19.82 -3.84
CA SER A 195 9.42 -20.03 -5.25
C SER A 195 8.28 -19.15 -5.78
N ASN A 196 7.63 -18.35 -4.92
CA ASN A 196 6.67 -17.36 -5.32
C ASN A 196 7.36 -16.03 -5.56
N TYR A 197 6.91 -15.29 -6.53
CA TYR A 197 7.41 -13.94 -6.76
C TYR A 197 6.33 -13.02 -7.32
N GLN A 198 6.57 -11.75 -7.12
CA GLN A 198 5.97 -10.68 -7.91
C GLN A 198 7.05 -9.77 -8.49
N ALA A 199 6.85 -9.31 -9.70
CA ALA A 199 7.64 -8.27 -10.33
C ALA A 199 6.70 -7.22 -10.88
N ALA A 200 7.00 -5.94 -10.66
CA ALA A 200 6.16 -4.85 -11.15
C ALA A 200 6.98 -3.65 -11.62
N LEU A 201 6.43 -2.94 -12.58
CA LEU A 201 6.94 -1.67 -13.11
C LEU A 201 5.82 -0.64 -13.07
N ARG A 202 6.17 0.60 -12.76
CA ARG A 202 5.23 1.74 -12.72
C ARG A 202 5.81 2.94 -13.45
N GLY A 203 4.94 3.67 -14.15
CA GLY A 203 5.23 5.00 -14.67
C GLY A 203 4.10 5.98 -14.35
N LEU A 204 4.48 7.21 -13.98
CA LEU A 204 3.59 8.37 -13.82
C LEU A 204 4.19 9.54 -14.57
N TYR A 205 3.35 10.30 -15.26
CA TYR A 205 3.76 11.52 -15.95
C TYR A 205 2.72 12.62 -15.75
N THR A 206 3.18 13.80 -15.29
CA THR A 206 2.33 14.96 -15.05
C THR A 206 2.59 16.02 -16.13
N PHE A 207 1.55 16.50 -16.81
CA PHE A 207 1.64 17.59 -17.80
C PHE A 207 0.49 18.56 -17.58
N GLY A 208 0.84 19.79 -17.23
CA GLY A 208 -0.14 20.79 -16.85
C GLY A 208 -1.01 20.32 -15.69
N GLN A 209 -2.30 20.25 -15.90
CA GLN A 209 -3.31 19.81 -14.92
C GLN A 209 -3.59 18.30 -14.96
N PHE A 210 -2.95 17.56 -15.88
CA PHE A 210 -3.17 16.14 -16.06
C PHE A 210 -2.04 15.32 -15.47
N THR A 211 -2.37 14.20 -14.83
CA THR A 211 -1.44 13.15 -14.49
C THR A 211 -1.95 11.84 -15.07
N VAL A 212 -1.09 11.13 -15.77
CA VAL A 212 -1.38 9.79 -16.29
C VAL A 212 -0.45 8.79 -15.64
N GLY A 213 -0.93 7.58 -15.37
CA GLY A 213 -0.14 6.55 -14.75
C GLY A 213 -0.48 5.16 -15.25
N ALA A 214 0.50 4.29 -15.15
CA ALA A 214 0.32 2.88 -15.47
C ALA A 214 1.22 2.01 -14.60
N TYR A 215 0.79 0.79 -14.31
CA TYR A 215 1.68 -0.26 -13.87
C TYR A 215 1.43 -1.56 -14.64
N TYR A 216 2.45 -2.38 -14.66
CA TYR A 216 2.39 -3.79 -15.04
C TYR A 216 2.95 -4.63 -13.91
N GLN A 217 2.27 -5.72 -13.57
CA GLN A 217 2.70 -6.67 -12.55
C GLN A 217 2.60 -8.08 -13.08
N ARG A 218 3.64 -8.89 -12.85
CA ARG A 218 3.64 -10.33 -13.03
C ARG A 218 3.76 -11.02 -11.70
N ASN A 219 2.90 -12.03 -11.48
CA ASN A 219 2.88 -12.83 -10.27
C ASN A 219 3.12 -14.30 -10.60
N LYS A 220 3.74 -15.01 -9.65
CA LYS A 220 3.86 -16.48 -9.64
C LYS A 220 3.49 -17.00 -8.26
N ASP A 221 2.56 -17.93 -8.21
CA ASP A 221 2.13 -18.65 -7.01
C ASP A 221 2.24 -20.16 -7.26
N ASP A 222 3.35 -20.76 -6.81
CA ASP A 222 3.60 -22.20 -6.91
C ASP A 222 3.24 -22.96 -5.63
N ASN A 223 3.06 -22.26 -4.49
CA ASN A 223 2.99 -22.87 -3.17
C ASN A 223 1.64 -22.69 -2.47
N ALA A 224 0.58 -22.40 -3.21
CA ALA A 224 -0.76 -22.22 -2.64
C ALA A 224 -0.84 -21.15 -1.52
N ILE A 225 -0.01 -20.12 -1.57
CA ILE A 225 -0.10 -19.00 -0.60
C ILE A 225 -1.47 -18.33 -0.69
N LEU A 226 -1.99 -18.23 -1.92
CA LEU A 226 -3.35 -17.79 -2.20
C LEU A 226 -4.35 -18.95 -2.16
N GLY A 227 -3.94 -20.10 -1.61
CA GLY A 227 -4.78 -21.28 -1.40
C GLY A 227 -4.77 -22.34 -2.50
N THR A 228 -4.14 -22.11 -3.66
CA THR A 228 -4.38 -22.94 -4.84
C THR A 228 -3.14 -23.38 -5.63
N GLY A 229 -1.94 -22.79 -5.39
CA GLY A 229 -0.81 -22.97 -6.31
C GLY A 229 -1.21 -22.55 -7.73
N ALA A 230 -1.76 -21.37 -7.87
CA ALA A 230 -2.50 -20.91 -9.04
C ALA A 230 -1.65 -20.73 -10.30
N GLY A 231 -0.33 -20.81 -10.19
CA GLY A 231 0.60 -20.63 -11.30
C GLY A 231 1.00 -19.18 -11.51
N SER A 232 0.95 -18.69 -12.74
CA SER A 232 1.37 -17.31 -13.07
C SER A 232 0.22 -16.49 -13.64
N ARG A 233 0.25 -15.18 -13.41
CA ARG A 233 -0.65 -14.23 -14.09
C ARG A 233 0.04 -12.92 -14.37
N ASN A 234 -0.53 -12.13 -15.27
CA ASN A 234 -0.18 -10.74 -15.51
C ASN A 234 -1.34 -9.84 -15.06
N ASN A 235 -0.99 -8.66 -14.58
CA ASN A 235 -1.93 -7.64 -14.16
C ASN A 235 -1.42 -6.28 -14.63
N PHE A 236 -2.31 -5.40 -15.07
CA PHE A 236 -1.97 -4.04 -15.46
C PHE A 236 -3.09 -3.08 -15.07
N ARG A 237 -2.73 -1.82 -14.88
CA ARG A 237 -3.66 -0.71 -14.62
C ARG A 237 -3.20 0.54 -15.35
N LEU A 238 -4.19 1.27 -15.85
CA LEU A 238 -4.04 2.63 -16.36
C LEU A 238 -4.85 3.56 -15.48
N SER A 239 -4.36 4.78 -15.28
CA SER A 239 -5.05 5.80 -14.50
C SER A 239 -4.84 7.18 -15.09
N GLY A 240 -5.80 8.05 -14.85
CA GLY A 240 -5.77 9.46 -15.22
C GLY A 240 -6.36 10.33 -14.11
N MET A 241 -5.75 11.49 -13.90
CA MET A 241 -6.24 12.52 -13.01
C MET A 241 -6.22 13.87 -13.72
N TYR A 242 -7.28 14.66 -13.53
CA TYR A 242 -7.36 16.05 -13.95
C TYR A 242 -7.64 16.93 -12.74
N VAL A 243 -6.82 17.97 -12.55
CA VAL A 243 -6.94 18.91 -11.43
C VAL A 243 -7.47 20.24 -11.94
N LEU A 244 -8.57 20.72 -11.37
CA LEU A 244 -9.15 22.02 -11.65
C LEU A 244 -9.40 22.76 -10.33
N ASN A 245 -8.53 23.71 -9.98
CA ASN A 245 -8.57 24.40 -8.71
C ASN A 245 -8.58 23.43 -7.50
N ALA A 246 -9.66 23.40 -6.72
CA ALA A 246 -9.84 22.51 -5.59
C ALA A 246 -10.40 21.13 -5.98
N SER A 247 -10.75 20.92 -7.23
CA SER A 247 -11.39 19.70 -7.75
C SER A 247 -10.37 18.77 -8.39
N GLU A 248 -10.48 17.47 -8.12
CA GLU A 248 -9.69 16.41 -8.74
C GLU A 248 -10.65 15.37 -9.34
N PHE A 249 -10.52 15.09 -10.63
CA PHE A 249 -11.29 14.07 -11.34
C PHE A 249 -10.38 12.88 -11.63
N HIS A 250 -10.83 11.69 -11.28
CA HIS A 250 -10.02 10.47 -11.35
C HIS A 250 -10.72 9.41 -12.19
N VAL A 251 -9.95 8.70 -12.97
CA VAL A 251 -10.36 7.49 -13.67
C VAL A 251 -9.25 6.46 -13.62
N ASN A 252 -9.59 5.22 -13.36
CA ASN A 252 -8.66 4.14 -13.56
C ASN A 252 -9.34 2.88 -14.06
N VAL A 253 -8.60 2.05 -14.78
CA VAL A 253 -9.03 0.74 -15.27
C VAL A 253 -7.86 -0.24 -15.15
N GLY A 254 -8.13 -1.41 -14.62
CA GLY A 254 -7.16 -2.49 -14.47
C GLY A 254 -7.73 -3.82 -14.94
N ARG A 255 -6.85 -4.71 -15.36
CA ARG A 255 -7.16 -6.10 -15.71
C ARG A 255 -6.12 -7.04 -15.15
N ALA A 256 -6.58 -8.08 -14.48
CA ALA A 256 -5.80 -9.26 -14.14
C ALA A 256 -6.19 -10.39 -15.10
N ASN A 257 -5.23 -11.00 -15.78
CA ASN A 257 -5.46 -12.20 -16.57
C ASN A 257 -5.77 -13.39 -15.67
N SER A 258 -6.30 -14.46 -16.24
CA SER A 258 -6.43 -15.72 -15.51
C SER A 258 -5.07 -16.20 -15.01
N TRP A 259 -5.06 -16.82 -13.86
CA TRP A 259 -3.94 -17.62 -13.40
C TRP A 259 -3.75 -18.82 -14.34
N SER A 260 -2.51 -19.18 -14.62
CA SER A 260 -2.19 -20.18 -15.62
C SER A 260 -2.70 -21.60 -15.31
N LYS A 261 -3.05 -21.85 -14.05
CA LYS A 261 -3.59 -23.14 -13.57
C LYS A 261 -5.04 -23.04 -13.09
N VAL A 262 -5.70 -21.89 -13.26
CA VAL A 262 -7.09 -21.66 -12.85
C VAL A 262 -7.82 -20.96 -13.98
N ASP A 263 -8.59 -21.73 -14.75
CA ASP A 263 -9.40 -21.19 -15.83
C ASP A 263 -10.42 -20.18 -15.32
N ASP A 264 -10.82 -19.24 -16.18
CA ASP A 264 -11.83 -18.21 -15.89
C ASP A 264 -11.59 -17.43 -14.59
N SER A 265 -10.32 -17.25 -14.16
CA SER A 265 -9.93 -16.51 -12.97
C SER A 265 -9.50 -15.06 -13.25
N ALA A 266 -9.77 -14.56 -14.46
CA ALA A 266 -9.51 -13.17 -14.82
C ALA A 266 -10.49 -12.20 -14.14
N ALA A 267 -10.06 -10.95 -13.99
CA ALA A 267 -10.94 -9.88 -13.53
C ALA A 267 -10.58 -8.53 -14.14
N THR A 268 -11.56 -7.63 -14.18
CA THR A 268 -11.38 -6.23 -14.58
C THR A 268 -11.97 -5.32 -13.51
N GLN A 269 -11.25 -4.29 -13.12
CA GLN A 269 -11.74 -3.26 -12.23
C GLN A 269 -11.65 -1.90 -12.89
N TRP A 270 -12.67 -1.05 -12.69
CA TRP A 270 -12.61 0.35 -13.04
C TRP A 270 -13.22 1.21 -11.94
N THR A 271 -12.72 2.43 -11.82
CA THR A 271 -13.17 3.41 -10.82
C THR A 271 -13.24 4.79 -11.45
N LEU A 272 -14.33 5.49 -11.16
CA LEU A 272 -14.48 6.92 -11.37
C LEU A 272 -14.53 7.60 -10.02
N GLY A 273 -13.77 8.65 -9.83
CA GLY A 273 -13.67 9.36 -8.56
C GLY A 273 -13.66 10.87 -8.75
N TYR A 274 -14.20 11.56 -7.77
CA TYR A 274 -14.15 13.01 -7.65
C TYR A 274 -13.77 13.40 -6.23
N ASN A 275 -12.76 14.26 -6.08
CA ASN A 275 -12.39 14.86 -4.81
C ASN A 275 -12.58 16.37 -4.88
N TYR A 276 -13.05 16.95 -3.80
CA TYR A 276 -13.03 18.40 -3.57
C TYR A 276 -12.21 18.70 -2.33
N ASN A 277 -11.09 19.38 -2.53
CA ASN A 277 -10.14 19.72 -1.47
C ASN A 277 -10.60 20.96 -0.71
N LEU A 278 -11.16 20.78 0.49
CA LEU A 278 -11.57 21.87 1.37
C LEU A 278 -10.34 22.59 1.95
N SER A 279 -9.25 21.85 2.13
CA SER A 279 -7.94 22.36 2.56
C SER A 279 -6.83 21.41 2.13
N LYS A 280 -5.56 21.71 2.45
CA LYS A 280 -4.43 20.79 2.26
C LYS A 280 -4.57 19.47 3.05
N ARG A 281 -5.41 19.43 4.08
CA ARG A 281 -5.58 18.28 4.99
C ARG A 281 -6.96 17.63 4.88
N THR A 282 -7.96 18.32 4.35
CA THR A 282 -9.36 17.88 4.36
C THR A 282 -9.93 17.86 2.96
N LYS A 283 -10.52 16.76 2.58
CA LYS A 283 -11.30 16.62 1.35
C LYS A 283 -12.63 15.90 1.59
N VAL A 284 -13.62 16.28 0.82
CA VAL A 284 -14.82 15.47 0.57
C VAL A 284 -14.65 14.79 -0.78
N TYR A 285 -15.19 13.59 -0.91
CA TYR A 285 -15.01 12.83 -2.14
C TYR A 285 -16.17 11.87 -2.40
N THR A 286 -16.31 11.51 -3.65
CA THR A 286 -17.23 10.46 -4.08
C THR A 286 -16.55 9.58 -5.13
N TYR A 287 -16.93 8.32 -5.18
CA TYR A 287 -16.50 7.42 -6.24
C TYR A 287 -17.52 6.35 -6.55
N TYR A 288 -17.39 5.80 -7.74
CA TYR A 288 -18.00 4.55 -8.12
C TYR A 288 -16.91 3.60 -8.62
N THR A 289 -16.88 2.39 -8.06
CA THR A 289 -15.96 1.32 -8.46
C THR A 289 -16.73 0.06 -8.81
N LYS A 290 -16.22 -0.71 -9.76
CA LYS A 290 -16.77 -2.00 -10.16
C LYS A 290 -15.65 -2.99 -10.48
N VAL A 291 -15.80 -4.21 -9.96
CA VAL A 291 -14.96 -5.36 -10.30
C VAL A 291 -15.84 -6.39 -11.00
N ASN A 292 -15.46 -6.76 -12.21
CA ASN A 292 -16.09 -7.85 -12.95
C ASN A 292 -15.17 -9.07 -12.84
N ASN A 293 -15.67 -10.13 -12.24
CA ASN A 293 -14.96 -11.38 -12.00
C ASN A 293 -15.32 -12.43 -13.05
N GLY A 294 -14.33 -13.18 -13.50
CA GLY A 294 -14.53 -14.44 -14.18
C GLY A 294 -15.13 -15.50 -13.24
N LYS A 295 -15.62 -16.60 -13.77
CA LYS A 295 -16.34 -17.65 -13.02
C LYS A 295 -15.57 -18.15 -11.78
N ASN A 296 -14.24 -18.25 -11.87
CA ASN A 296 -13.36 -18.73 -10.82
C ASN A 296 -12.53 -17.60 -10.16
N ALA A 297 -12.95 -16.34 -10.31
CA ALA A 297 -12.32 -15.19 -9.71
C ALA A 297 -13.18 -14.64 -8.54
N SER A 298 -12.52 -14.12 -7.50
CA SER A 298 -13.17 -13.51 -6.33
C SER A 298 -12.45 -12.23 -5.88
N TYR A 299 -12.10 -11.38 -6.86
CA TYR A 299 -11.50 -10.08 -6.59
C TYR A 299 -12.54 -9.08 -6.09
N GLY A 300 -12.08 -8.10 -5.35
CA GLY A 300 -12.88 -7.01 -4.81
C GLY A 300 -12.91 -6.99 -3.29
N TYR A 301 -13.66 -6.06 -2.74
CA TYR A 301 -13.84 -5.95 -1.31
C TYR A 301 -14.79 -7.04 -0.80
N ALA A 302 -14.66 -7.39 0.47
CA ALA A 302 -15.59 -8.28 1.13
C ALA A 302 -16.81 -7.49 1.59
N THR A 303 -18.01 -7.97 1.28
CA THR A 303 -19.24 -7.52 1.95
C THR A 303 -19.54 -8.44 3.12
N LYS A 304 -20.39 -7.99 4.02
CA LYS A 304 -20.92 -8.81 5.13
C LYS A 304 -22.37 -9.16 4.85
N ASP A 305 -22.79 -10.37 5.24
CA ASP A 305 -24.20 -10.75 5.25
C ASP A 305 -24.93 -10.17 6.46
N GLU A 306 -26.21 -10.46 6.58
CA GLU A 306 -27.07 -10.04 7.72
C GLU A 306 -26.58 -10.56 9.08
N ASN A 307 -25.75 -11.63 9.09
CA ASN A 307 -25.17 -12.24 10.28
C ASN A 307 -23.72 -11.77 10.52
N ASN A 308 -23.28 -10.70 9.82
CA ASN A 308 -21.92 -10.15 9.90
C ASN A 308 -20.80 -11.06 9.38
N ASN A 309 -21.13 -12.14 8.62
CA ASN A 309 -20.16 -12.99 8.00
C ASN A 309 -19.59 -12.34 6.73
N VAL A 310 -18.28 -12.48 6.52
CA VAL A 310 -17.63 -11.99 5.31
C VAL A 310 -18.04 -12.86 4.13
N ILE A 311 -18.70 -12.27 3.14
CA ILE A 311 -19.07 -12.93 1.90
C ILE A 311 -17.97 -12.70 0.85
N ARG A 312 -17.39 -13.77 0.37
CA ARG A 312 -16.61 -13.82 -0.87
C ARG A 312 -17.00 -15.07 -1.63
N ALA A 313 -17.36 -14.91 -2.90
CA ALA A 313 -17.68 -16.06 -3.74
C ALA A 313 -17.10 -15.86 -5.15
N ASN A 314 -16.65 -16.94 -5.75
CA ASN A 314 -16.18 -16.95 -7.12
C ASN A 314 -17.29 -16.55 -8.08
N GLY A 315 -16.94 -15.81 -9.12
CA GLY A 315 -17.85 -15.39 -10.19
C GLY A 315 -18.76 -14.25 -9.86
N LEU A 316 -18.77 -13.75 -8.61
CA LEU A 316 -19.61 -12.61 -8.23
C LEU A 316 -18.90 -11.29 -8.50
N ASN A 317 -19.59 -10.41 -9.22
CA ASN A 317 -19.14 -9.05 -9.45
C ASN A 317 -19.39 -8.19 -8.21
N THR A 318 -18.47 -7.25 -7.94
CA THR A 318 -18.64 -6.26 -6.87
C THR A 318 -18.75 -4.87 -7.43
N SER A 319 -19.54 -4.01 -6.80
CA SER A 319 -19.55 -2.58 -7.08
C SER A 319 -19.87 -1.77 -5.83
N SER A 320 -19.33 -0.56 -5.74
CA SER A 320 -19.64 0.37 -4.65
C SER A 320 -19.78 1.80 -5.17
N PHE A 321 -20.80 2.48 -4.68
CA PHE A 321 -20.90 3.94 -4.73
C PHE A 321 -20.67 4.47 -3.33
N ALA A 322 -19.79 5.45 -3.18
CA ALA A 322 -19.40 5.99 -1.91
C ALA A 322 -19.34 7.51 -1.91
N VAL A 323 -19.66 8.10 -0.76
CA VAL A 323 -19.40 9.51 -0.43
C VAL A 323 -18.67 9.55 0.89
N GLY A 324 -17.57 10.31 0.97
CA GLY A 324 -16.70 10.28 2.13
C GLY A 324 -16.03 11.60 2.47
N VAL A 325 -15.47 11.60 3.67
CA VAL A 325 -14.63 12.70 4.18
C VAL A 325 -13.29 12.12 4.63
N ARG A 326 -12.22 12.76 4.23
CA ARG A 326 -10.87 12.45 4.71
C ARG A 326 -10.23 13.67 5.33
N HIS A 327 -9.73 13.51 6.56
CA HIS A 327 -8.94 14.51 7.25
C HIS A 327 -7.60 13.93 7.69
N ASN A 328 -6.51 14.56 7.30
CA ASN A 328 -5.15 14.23 7.77
C ASN A 328 -4.73 15.24 8.84
N PHE A 329 -4.08 14.79 9.90
CA PHE A 329 -3.61 15.64 11.00
C PHE A 329 -2.15 15.38 11.36
#